data_07bcadc2303a02d49dcfda85561b1cab
#
_entry.id   07bcadc2303a02d49dcfda85561b1cab
#
_cell.length_a   1.000
_cell.length_b   1.000
_cell.length_c   1.000
_cell.angle_alpha   90.00
_cell.angle_beta   90.00
_cell.angle_gamma   90.00
#
_symmetry.space_group_name_H-M   'P 1'
#
loop_
_entity.id
_entity.type
_entity.pdbx_description
1 polymer ?
#
loop_
_entity_poly.entity_id
_entity_poly.type
_entity_poly.pdbx_seq_one_letter_code
_entity_poly.pdbx_strand_id
1 'polypeptide(L)'
;MFEAIYAGAESGGATPPWDYGAPRPQFVEWAEARSLAGGGHAALVVGCGYGADAEFLARLGFRTTGFDFAPTAIAAARRKYPASEVDYHVADVLDLPGEWQGRFDLVVESLTVQSMPPEQHAAATRSIGALVAPGGTLLVLATTRDEESELTGPPWPLTRAEIEQFADGDLILGRVERIEGGAWWRAELSRPGEGPTSSP
;
A
#
# COMPACT_ATOMS: atom_id res chain seq x y z
N MET A 1 -8.96 0.31 -16.53
CA MET A 1 -7.67 0.66 -17.16
C MET A 1 -6.57 -0.31 -16.73
N PHE A 2 -6.28 -0.48 -15.46
CA PHE A 2 -5.18 -1.33 -14.96
C PHE A 2 -5.30 -2.80 -15.37
N GLU A 3 -6.49 -3.41 -15.26
CA GLU A 3 -6.72 -4.79 -15.73
C GLU A 3 -6.32 -4.97 -17.19
N ALA A 4 -6.65 -4.01 -18.07
CA ALA A 4 -6.27 -4.09 -19.48
C ALA A 4 -4.74 -4.00 -19.70
N ILE A 5 -4.01 -3.27 -18.86
CA ILE A 5 -2.54 -3.18 -18.90
C ILE A 5 -1.92 -4.53 -18.50
N TYR A 6 -2.39 -5.11 -17.40
CA TYR A 6 -1.94 -6.42 -16.95
C TYR A 6 -2.27 -7.52 -17.97
N ALA A 7 -3.50 -7.55 -18.49
CA ALA A 7 -3.90 -8.51 -19.53
C ALA A 7 -3.08 -8.37 -20.82
N GLY A 8 -2.76 -7.13 -21.21
CA GLY A 8 -1.88 -6.86 -22.34
C GLY A 8 -0.47 -7.38 -22.12
N ALA A 9 0.12 -7.15 -20.94
CA ALA A 9 1.45 -7.64 -20.58
C ALA A 9 1.51 -9.18 -20.59
N GLU A 10 0.52 -9.85 -20.01
CA GLU A 10 0.43 -11.31 -19.99
C GLU A 10 0.24 -11.91 -21.39
N SER A 11 -0.28 -11.14 -22.34
CA SER A 11 -0.41 -11.53 -23.75
C SER A 11 0.84 -11.24 -24.60
N GLY A 12 1.97 -10.91 -23.97
CA GLY A 12 3.24 -10.63 -24.64
C GLY A 12 3.47 -9.14 -24.95
N GLY A 13 2.68 -8.26 -24.40
CA GLY A 13 2.86 -6.81 -24.47
C GLY A 13 3.93 -6.28 -23.51
N ALA A 14 4.03 -4.95 -23.40
CA ALA A 14 5.00 -4.32 -22.51
C ALA A 14 4.68 -4.58 -21.03
N THR A 15 5.73 -4.80 -20.22
CA THR A 15 5.61 -4.88 -18.77
C THR A 15 5.01 -3.58 -18.21
N PRO A 16 4.11 -3.66 -17.23
CA PRO A 16 3.58 -2.46 -16.58
C PRO A 16 4.70 -1.54 -16.08
N PRO A 17 4.64 -0.23 -16.32
CA PRO A 17 5.76 0.68 -16.03
C PRO A 17 6.09 0.82 -14.53
N TRP A 18 5.21 0.35 -13.65
CA TRP A 18 5.39 0.32 -12.20
C TRP A 18 5.94 -1.01 -11.67
N ASP A 19 6.03 -2.06 -12.52
CA ASP A 19 6.62 -3.34 -12.13
C ASP A 19 8.11 -3.38 -12.45
N TYR A 20 8.92 -3.42 -11.40
CA TYR A 20 10.38 -3.57 -11.50
C TYR A 20 10.84 -5.02 -11.33
N GLY A 21 9.91 -5.97 -11.16
CA GLY A 21 10.24 -7.36 -10.86
C GLY A 21 10.87 -7.60 -9.48
N ALA A 22 11.01 -6.57 -8.67
CA ALA A 22 11.61 -6.53 -7.34
C ALA A 22 10.78 -5.63 -6.41
N PRO A 23 10.91 -5.77 -5.09
CA PRO A 23 10.25 -4.85 -4.16
C PRO A 23 10.72 -3.41 -4.38
N ARG A 24 9.85 -2.46 -4.07
CA ARG A 24 10.13 -1.04 -4.28
C ARG A 24 11.32 -0.58 -3.46
N PRO A 25 12.34 0.05 -4.06
CA PRO A 25 13.55 0.45 -3.34
C PRO A 25 13.28 1.32 -2.10
N GLN A 26 12.35 2.28 -2.20
CA GLN A 26 11.97 3.16 -1.10
C GLN A 26 11.35 2.40 0.08
N PHE A 27 10.66 1.30 -0.20
CA PHE A 27 10.12 0.40 0.82
C PHE A 27 11.24 -0.43 1.46
N VAL A 28 12.14 -0.99 0.66
CA VAL A 28 13.28 -1.77 1.15
C VAL A 28 14.15 -0.91 2.07
N GLU A 29 14.51 0.31 1.64
CA GLU A 29 15.28 1.27 2.44
C GLU A 29 14.60 1.58 3.79
N TRP A 30 13.27 1.83 3.76
CA TRP A 30 12.50 2.08 4.97
C TRP A 30 12.52 0.89 5.93
N ALA A 31 12.37 -0.32 5.42
CA ALA A 31 12.38 -1.55 6.21
C ALA A 31 13.76 -1.84 6.81
N GLU A 32 14.83 -1.70 6.02
CA GLU A 32 16.21 -1.89 6.46
C GLU A 32 16.61 -0.89 7.55
N ALA A 33 16.28 0.40 7.37
CA ALA A 33 16.57 1.44 8.35
C ALA A 33 15.93 1.17 9.73
N ARG A 34 14.89 0.32 9.79
CA ARG A 34 14.17 -0.09 11.01
C ARG A 34 14.54 -1.48 11.50
N SER A 35 15.40 -2.19 10.78
CA SER A 35 15.63 -3.62 11.00
C SER A 35 14.30 -4.38 11.09
N LEU A 36 13.40 -4.08 10.15
CA LEU A 36 12.01 -4.57 10.17
C LEU A 36 11.99 -6.10 10.16
N ALA A 37 11.30 -6.68 11.12
CA ALA A 37 11.09 -8.11 11.22
C ALA A 37 9.63 -8.40 11.57
N GLY A 38 9.01 -9.30 10.81
CA GLY A 38 7.58 -9.58 10.92
C GLY A 38 7.18 -10.30 12.19
N GLY A 39 8.00 -11.23 12.69
CA GLY A 39 7.71 -11.96 13.93
C GLY A 39 6.35 -12.66 13.97
N GLY A 40 5.74 -12.94 12.81
CA GLY A 40 4.39 -13.50 12.69
C GLY A 40 3.26 -12.45 12.78
N HIS A 41 3.57 -11.16 12.84
CA HIS A 41 2.57 -10.08 12.75
C HIS A 41 1.88 -10.07 11.38
N ALA A 42 0.67 -9.51 11.33
CA ALA A 42 -0.09 -9.41 10.11
C ALA A 42 0.30 -8.17 9.29
N ALA A 43 0.56 -8.35 7.99
CA ALA A 43 0.81 -7.24 7.10
C ALA A 43 -0.07 -7.30 5.85
N LEU A 44 -0.34 -6.13 5.28
CA LEU A 44 -1.11 -6.01 4.05
C LEU A 44 -0.45 -5.06 3.07
N VAL A 45 -0.43 -5.45 1.78
CA VAL A 45 0.00 -4.61 0.66
C VAL A 45 -1.20 -4.25 -0.20
N VAL A 46 -1.47 -2.96 -0.29
CA VAL A 46 -2.55 -2.37 -1.08
C VAL A 46 -2.12 -2.25 -2.54
N GLY A 47 -2.93 -2.74 -3.48
CA GLY A 47 -2.59 -2.68 -4.90
C GLY A 47 -1.29 -3.43 -5.22
N CYS A 48 -1.19 -4.69 -4.76
CA CYS A 48 0.07 -5.43 -4.73
C CYS A 48 0.64 -5.79 -6.12
N GLY A 49 -0.10 -5.60 -7.19
CA GLY A 49 0.31 -5.92 -8.54
C GLY A 49 0.80 -7.37 -8.69
N TYR A 50 1.99 -7.56 -9.20
CA TYR A 50 2.64 -8.87 -9.32
C TYR A 50 3.28 -9.40 -8.04
N GLY A 51 3.04 -8.76 -6.89
CA GLY A 51 3.32 -9.30 -5.56
C GLY A 51 4.71 -9.04 -5.00
N ALA A 52 5.59 -8.29 -5.65
CA ALA A 52 6.98 -8.15 -5.23
C ALA A 52 7.15 -7.59 -3.80
N ASP A 53 6.36 -6.56 -3.43
CA ASP A 53 6.37 -5.96 -2.09
C ASP A 53 5.75 -6.92 -1.05
N ALA A 54 4.69 -7.66 -1.42
CA ALA A 54 4.07 -8.64 -0.54
C ALA A 54 5.01 -9.81 -0.23
N GLU A 55 5.71 -10.33 -1.24
CA GLU A 55 6.73 -11.36 -1.07
C GLU A 55 7.92 -10.88 -0.23
N PHE A 56 8.26 -9.59 -0.31
CA PHE A 56 9.28 -9.00 0.54
C PHE A 56 8.88 -9.04 2.02
N LEU A 57 7.65 -8.65 2.35
CA LEU A 57 7.12 -8.74 3.72
C LEU A 57 7.04 -10.18 4.23
N ALA A 58 6.60 -11.13 3.40
CA ALA A 58 6.59 -12.54 3.78
C ALA A 58 7.99 -13.05 4.11
N ARG A 59 9.01 -12.68 3.33
CA ARG A 59 10.42 -13.02 3.62
C ARG A 59 10.94 -12.39 4.92
N LEU A 60 10.40 -11.24 5.34
CA LEU A 60 10.69 -10.61 6.62
C LEU A 60 9.95 -11.29 7.80
N GLY A 61 9.14 -12.31 7.53
CA GLY A 61 8.43 -13.09 8.56
C GLY A 61 7.06 -12.55 8.95
N PHE A 62 6.44 -11.71 8.12
CA PHE A 62 5.04 -11.32 8.28
C PHE A 62 4.09 -12.38 7.72
N ARG A 63 2.92 -12.52 8.33
CA ARG A 63 1.76 -13.15 7.69
C ARG A 63 1.16 -12.12 6.74
N THR A 64 1.45 -12.27 5.47
CA THR A 64 1.20 -11.22 4.49
C THR A 64 -0.04 -11.50 3.66
N THR A 65 -0.90 -10.50 3.57
CA THR A 65 -2.00 -10.42 2.60
C THR A 65 -1.63 -9.41 1.52
N GLY A 66 -1.91 -9.72 0.26
CA GLY A 66 -1.78 -8.79 -0.86
C GLY A 66 -3.09 -8.73 -1.64
N PHE A 67 -3.57 -7.56 -1.98
CA PHE A 67 -4.71 -7.46 -2.89
C PHE A 67 -4.47 -6.49 -4.03
N ASP A 68 -5.13 -6.74 -5.14
CA ASP A 68 -5.18 -5.85 -6.28
C ASP A 68 -6.58 -5.87 -6.89
N PHE A 69 -6.99 -4.77 -7.49
CA PHE A 69 -8.26 -4.69 -8.23
C PHE A 69 -8.26 -5.56 -9.48
N ALA A 70 -7.08 -5.80 -10.08
CA ALA A 70 -6.92 -6.53 -11.33
C ALA A 70 -6.81 -8.06 -11.09
N PRO A 71 -7.81 -8.87 -11.49
CA PRO A 71 -7.72 -10.33 -11.41
C PRO A 71 -6.49 -10.90 -12.13
N THR A 72 -6.11 -10.30 -13.27
CA THR A 72 -4.93 -10.72 -14.03
C THR A 72 -3.64 -10.54 -13.24
N ALA A 73 -3.47 -9.43 -12.49
CA ALA A 73 -2.32 -9.20 -11.64
C ALA A 73 -2.21 -10.28 -10.55
N ILE A 74 -3.30 -10.57 -9.86
CA ILE A 74 -3.34 -11.59 -8.80
C ILE A 74 -3.05 -12.99 -9.35
N ALA A 75 -3.64 -13.34 -10.50
CA ALA A 75 -3.34 -14.61 -11.15
C ALA A 75 -1.86 -14.72 -11.55
N ALA A 76 -1.26 -13.63 -12.03
CA ALA A 76 0.16 -13.58 -12.37
C ALA A 76 1.06 -13.68 -11.13
N ALA A 77 0.72 -12.98 -10.03
CA ALA A 77 1.45 -13.09 -8.76
C ALA A 77 1.49 -14.54 -8.25
N ARG A 78 0.34 -15.21 -8.22
CA ARG A 78 0.24 -16.63 -7.82
C ARG A 78 1.06 -17.55 -8.72
N ARG A 79 1.11 -17.28 -10.04
CA ARG A 79 1.95 -18.07 -10.97
C ARG A 79 3.44 -17.80 -10.79
N LYS A 80 3.79 -16.54 -10.54
CA LYS A 80 5.19 -16.12 -10.33
C LYS A 80 5.77 -16.69 -9.03
N TYR A 81 4.94 -16.84 -8.01
CA TYR A 81 5.35 -17.29 -6.69
C TYR A 81 4.53 -18.53 -6.22
N PRO A 82 4.69 -19.69 -6.88
CA PRO A 82 3.83 -20.86 -6.65
C PRO A 82 4.00 -21.51 -5.27
N ALA A 83 5.07 -21.20 -4.55
CA ALA A 83 5.35 -21.65 -3.19
C ALA A 83 5.17 -20.54 -2.15
N SER A 84 4.54 -19.43 -2.52
CA SER A 84 4.34 -18.30 -1.62
C SER A 84 3.35 -18.61 -0.50
N GLU A 85 3.62 -18.06 0.68
CA GLU A 85 2.69 -18.03 1.81
C GLU A 85 1.85 -16.74 1.86
N VAL A 86 2.00 -15.86 0.86
CA VAL A 86 1.18 -14.64 0.75
C VAL A 86 -0.24 -14.99 0.36
N ASP A 87 -1.20 -14.47 1.13
CA ASP A 87 -2.63 -14.61 0.83
C ASP A 87 -3.06 -13.53 -0.17
N TYR A 88 -3.15 -13.91 -1.45
CA TYR A 88 -3.48 -12.99 -2.54
C TYR A 88 -4.98 -12.93 -2.79
N HIS A 89 -5.55 -11.72 -2.87
CA HIS A 89 -6.97 -11.47 -3.12
C HIS A 89 -7.21 -10.51 -4.28
N VAL A 90 -8.30 -10.72 -5.00
CA VAL A 90 -8.88 -9.69 -5.87
C VAL A 90 -9.85 -8.88 -5.03
N ALA A 91 -9.59 -7.60 -4.83
CA ALA A 91 -10.45 -6.72 -4.05
C ALA A 91 -10.38 -5.27 -4.54
N ASP A 92 -11.47 -4.54 -4.34
CA ASP A 92 -11.55 -3.10 -4.58
C ASP A 92 -11.25 -2.35 -3.27
N VAL A 93 -10.32 -1.41 -3.31
CA VAL A 93 -9.97 -0.58 -2.14
C VAL A 93 -11.17 0.23 -1.61
N LEU A 94 -12.18 0.46 -2.43
CA LEU A 94 -13.40 1.15 -2.05
C LEU A 94 -14.48 0.22 -1.47
N ASP A 95 -14.30 -1.10 -1.59
CA ASP A 95 -15.24 -2.13 -1.10
C ASP A 95 -14.48 -3.33 -0.52
N LEU A 96 -13.72 -3.07 0.54
CA LEU A 96 -12.89 -4.09 1.21
C LEU A 96 -13.72 -4.96 2.16
N PRO A 97 -13.32 -6.25 2.36
CA PRO A 97 -13.95 -7.13 3.34
C PRO A 97 -13.95 -6.50 4.74
N GLY A 98 -15.12 -6.50 5.40
CA GLY A 98 -15.27 -5.90 6.74
C GLY A 98 -14.38 -6.55 7.80
N GLU A 99 -14.07 -7.84 7.65
CA GLU A 99 -13.17 -8.58 8.52
C GLU A 99 -11.70 -8.15 8.43
N TRP A 100 -11.34 -7.32 7.44
CA TRP A 100 -9.99 -6.76 7.33
C TRP A 100 -9.79 -5.50 8.17
N GLN A 101 -10.87 -4.88 8.63
CA GLN A 101 -10.79 -3.66 9.44
C GLN A 101 -10.05 -3.91 10.76
N GLY A 102 -9.05 -3.08 11.03
CA GLY A 102 -8.24 -3.14 12.24
C GLY A 102 -7.42 -4.42 12.41
N ARG A 103 -7.06 -5.11 11.33
CA ARG A 103 -6.43 -6.44 11.38
C ARG A 103 -4.92 -6.46 11.12
N PHE A 104 -4.35 -5.42 10.54
CA PHE A 104 -2.97 -5.46 10.06
C PHE A 104 -2.06 -4.57 10.89
N ASP A 105 -1.01 -5.17 11.44
CA ASP A 105 0.03 -4.47 12.21
C ASP A 105 0.88 -3.56 11.30
N LEU A 106 0.99 -3.91 10.01
CA LEU A 106 1.61 -3.10 8.98
C LEU A 106 0.76 -3.08 7.72
N VAL A 107 0.38 -1.89 7.27
CA VAL A 107 -0.25 -1.67 5.97
C VAL A 107 0.73 -0.88 5.09
N VAL A 108 0.97 -1.36 3.86
CA VAL A 108 1.81 -0.67 2.87
C VAL A 108 0.95 -0.24 1.71
N GLU A 109 0.84 1.06 1.51
CA GLU A 109 0.27 1.71 0.34
C GLU A 109 1.42 2.24 -0.52
N SER A 110 1.49 1.81 -1.77
CA SER A 110 2.52 2.25 -2.71
C SER A 110 1.90 2.51 -4.08
N LEU A 111 1.75 3.79 -4.44
CA LEU A 111 1.25 4.29 -5.72
C LEU A 111 -0.22 3.96 -6.04
N THR A 112 -0.97 3.32 -5.16
CA THR A 112 -2.35 2.88 -5.46
C THR A 112 -3.30 4.06 -5.50
N VAL A 113 -3.32 4.91 -4.46
CA VAL A 113 -4.24 6.06 -4.39
C VAL A 113 -3.98 7.01 -5.56
N GLN A 114 -2.73 7.36 -5.85
CA GLN A 114 -2.40 8.23 -6.99
C GLN A 114 -2.75 7.64 -8.37
N SER A 115 -3.06 6.35 -8.43
CA SER A 115 -3.49 5.68 -9.66
C SER A 115 -5.00 5.71 -9.86
N MET A 116 -5.74 6.14 -8.85
CA MET A 116 -7.20 6.27 -8.88
C MET A 116 -7.62 7.67 -9.33
N PRO A 117 -8.86 7.85 -9.85
CA PRO A 117 -9.40 9.17 -10.10
C PRO A 117 -9.40 10.04 -8.82
N PRO A 118 -9.05 11.33 -8.89
CA PRO A 118 -8.87 12.20 -7.73
C PRO A 118 -10.10 12.27 -6.81
N GLU A 119 -11.31 12.20 -7.37
CA GLU A 119 -12.57 12.19 -6.62
C GLU A 119 -12.73 10.95 -5.71
N GLN A 120 -11.92 9.92 -5.90
CA GLN A 120 -11.93 8.70 -5.09
C GLN A 120 -10.84 8.70 -4.01
N HIS A 121 -9.85 9.61 -4.06
CA HIS A 121 -8.71 9.61 -3.15
C HIS A 121 -9.15 9.64 -1.68
N ALA A 122 -10.05 10.55 -1.30
CA ALA A 122 -10.52 10.67 0.08
C ALA A 122 -11.27 9.42 0.59
N ALA A 123 -11.96 8.69 -0.27
CA ALA A 123 -12.60 7.43 0.11
C ALA A 123 -11.57 6.32 0.25
N ALA A 124 -10.61 6.23 -0.68
CA ALA A 124 -9.55 5.24 -0.65
C ALA A 124 -8.64 5.41 0.57
N THR A 125 -8.22 6.64 0.91
CA THR A 125 -7.38 6.90 2.09
C THR A 125 -8.06 6.46 3.39
N ARG A 126 -9.37 6.73 3.54
CA ARG A 126 -10.15 6.25 4.70
C ARG A 126 -10.25 4.73 4.75
N SER A 127 -10.53 4.08 3.61
CA SER A 127 -10.59 2.61 3.53
C SER A 127 -9.27 1.96 3.92
N ILE A 128 -8.14 2.51 3.43
CA ILE A 128 -6.80 2.03 3.77
C ILE A 128 -6.49 2.25 5.24
N GLY A 129 -6.80 3.43 5.79
CA GLY A 129 -6.59 3.74 7.19
C GLY A 129 -7.35 2.81 8.13
N ALA A 130 -8.56 2.39 7.74
CA ALA A 130 -9.38 1.48 8.54
C ALA A 130 -8.78 0.06 8.68
N LEU A 131 -7.86 -0.34 7.80
CA LEU A 131 -7.19 -1.66 7.85
C LEU A 131 -6.17 -1.80 8.98
N VAL A 132 -5.61 -0.67 9.45
CA VAL A 132 -4.51 -0.65 10.43
C VAL A 132 -5.03 -1.09 11.79
N ALA A 133 -4.38 -2.07 12.41
CA ALA A 133 -4.69 -2.55 13.75
C ALA A 133 -4.36 -1.49 14.84
N PRO A 134 -4.98 -1.54 16.03
CA PRO A 134 -4.51 -0.77 17.18
C PRO A 134 -3.02 -1.04 17.44
N GLY A 135 -2.21 0.00 17.54
CA GLY A 135 -0.74 -0.08 17.62
C GLY A 135 -0.03 -0.32 16.29
N GLY A 136 -0.76 -0.49 15.20
CA GLY A 136 -0.21 -0.74 13.86
C GLY A 136 0.28 0.51 13.14
N THR A 137 0.93 0.28 12.01
CA THR A 137 1.55 1.32 11.16
C THR A 137 1.01 1.26 9.74
N LEU A 138 0.77 2.43 9.14
CA LEU A 138 0.58 2.61 7.72
C LEU A 138 1.83 3.29 7.13
N LEU A 139 2.44 2.65 6.14
CA LEU A 139 3.46 3.27 5.28
C LEU A 139 2.83 3.69 3.97
N VAL A 140 2.99 4.96 3.60
CA VAL A 140 2.54 5.52 2.32
C VAL A 140 3.75 5.93 1.49
N LEU A 141 3.80 5.45 0.25
CA LEU A 141 4.80 5.79 -0.77
C LEU A 141 4.07 6.30 -2.02
N ALA A 142 4.28 7.56 -2.37
CA ALA A 142 3.64 8.18 -3.53
C ALA A 142 4.60 9.15 -4.23
N THR A 143 4.37 9.42 -5.51
CA THR A 143 5.08 10.50 -6.19
C THR A 143 4.53 11.86 -5.75
N THR A 144 5.40 12.86 -5.73
CA THR A 144 5.06 14.20 -5.23
C THR A 144 4.43 15.07 -6.31
N ARG A 145 3.50 15.91 -5.89
CA ARG A 145 2.98 17.06 -6.61
C ARG A 145 2.94 18.27 -5.68
N ASP A 146 3.29 19.44 -6.19
CA ASP A 146 3.10 20.69 -5.45
C ASP A 146 1.65 21.15 -5.59
N GLU A 147 1.11 21.80 -4.55
CA GLU A 147 -0.31 22.23 -4.49
C GLU A 147 -0.74 23.11 -5.66
N GLU A 148 0.19 23.91 -6.18
CA GLU A 148 -0.06 24.87 -7.28
C GLU A 148 0.12 24.23 -8.67
N SER A 149 0.59 22.97 -8.72
CA SER A 149 0.83 22.27 -9.98
C SER A 149 -0.47 21.79 -10.61
N GLU A 150 -0.54 21.84 -11.93
CA GLU A 150 -1.68 21.29 -12.66
C GLU A 150 -1.83 19.78 -12.39
N LEU A 151 -3.05 19.35 -12.12
CA LEU A 151 -3.37 17.96 -11.91
C LEU A 151 -3.50 17.22 -13.24
N THR A 152 -2.47 16.48 -13.61
CA THR A 152 -2.44 15.65 -14.83
C THR A 152 -2.25 14.19 -14.46
N GLY A 153 -2.92 13.27 -15.16
CA GLY A 153 -2.80 11.84 -14.90
C GLY A 153 -3.63 11.00 -15.84
N PRO A 154 -3.74 9.67 -15.69
CA PRO A 154 -3.08 8.89 -14.62
C PRO A 154 -1.57 8.64 -14.87
N PRO A 155 -0.77 8.44 -13.83
CA PRO A 155 -1.12 8.60 -12.42
C PRO A 155 -1.31 10.07 -12.04
N TRP A 156 -1.99 10.32 -10.90
CA TRP A 156 -2.16 11.65 -10.31
C TRP A 156 -1.28 11.76 -9.05
N PRO A 157 -0.06 12.29 -9.14
CA PRO A 157 0.83 12.44 -7.99
C PRO A 157 0.17 13.22 -6.86
N LEU A 158 0.49 12.85 -5.60
CA LEU A 158 -0.19 13.41 -4.43
C LEU A 158 0.48 14.68 -3.93
N THR A 159 -0.33 15.61 -3.43
CA THR A 159 0.12 16.77 -2.67
C THR A 159 0.38 16.41 -1.22
N ARG A 160 0.98 17.34 -0.47
CA ARG A 160 1.14 17.20 0.98
C ARG A 160 -0.21 17.06 1.69
N ALA A 161 -1.20 17.86 1.29
CA ALA A 161 -2.55 17.79 1.87
C ALA A 161 -3.22 16.44 1.62
N GLU A 162 -3.05 15.84 0.44
CA GLU A 162 -3.57 14.51 0.13
C GLU A 162 -2.88 13.41 0.95
N ILE A 163 -1.58 13.53 1.24
CA ILE A 163 -0.88 12.65 2.18
C ILE A 163 -1.44 12.78 3.60
N GLU A 164 -1.74 14.00 4.05
CA GLU A 164 -2.32 14.24 5.37
C GLU A 164 -3.73 13.68 5.52
N GLN A 165 -4.49 13.52 4.44
CA GLN A 165 -5.82 12.87 4.45
C GLN A 165 -5.78 11.39 4.89
N PHE A 166 -4.64 10.71 4.81
CA PHE A 166 -4.53 9.37 5.39
C PHE A 166 -4.69 9.35 6.91
N ALA A 167 -4.54 10.51 7.57
CA ALA A 167 -4.78 10.68 9.01
C ALA A 167 -6.25 11.01 9.34
N ASP A 168 -7.13 11.14 8.33
CA ASP A 168 -8.56 11.33 8.54
C ASP A 168 -9.16 10.07 9.19
N GLY A 169 -9.48 10.16 10.47
CA GLY A 169 -9.96 9.06 11.29
C GLY A 169 -9.09 8.82 12.52
N ASP A 170 -8.75 7.55 12.79
CA ASP A 170 -8.04 7.15 14.01
C ASP A 170 -6.52 7.10 13.86
N LEU A 171 -5.97 7.47 12.70
CA LEU A 171 -4.53 7.46 12.48
C LEU A 171 -3.89 8.78 12.92
N ILE A 172 -2.73 8.67 13.54
CA ILE A 172 -1.87 9.80 13.88
C ILE A 172 -0.80 9.92 12.81
N LEU A 173 -0.71 11.09 12.19
CA LEU A 173 0.35 11.41 11.27
C LEU A 173 1.68 11.50 12.01
N GLY A 174 2.61 10.64 11.64
CA GLY A 174 3.97 10.62 12.15
C GLY A 174 4.92 11.40 11.22
N ARG A 175 5.95 10.70 10.75
CA ARG A 175 6.94 11.29 9.84
C ARG A 175 6.39 11.40 8.42
N VAL A 176 6.50 12.58 7.84
CA VAL A 176 6.23 12.83 6.41
C VAL A 176 7.42 13.55 5.80
N GLU A 177 8.01 12.95 4.80
CA GLU A 177 9.21 13.48 4.18
C GLU A 177 9.15 13.35 2.65
N ARG A 178 9.86 14.26 1.98
CA ARG A 178 10.19 14.11 0.56
C ARG A 178 11.54 13.42 0.47
N ILE A 179 11.61 12.35 -0.28
CA ILE A 179 12.83 11.58 -0.53
C ILE A 179 13.21 11.62 -2.01
N GLU A 180 14.40 11.10 -2.36
CA GLU A 180 14.93 11.07 -3.73
C GLU A 180 14.88 12.44 -4.43
N GLY A 181 15.48 13.45 -3.80
CA GLY A 181 15.50 14.81 -4.36
C GLY A 181 14.13 15.49 -4.40
N GLY A 182 13.17 14.98 -3.65
CA GLY A 182 11.81 15.53 -3.58
C GLY A 182 10.80 14.85 -4.51
N ALA A 183 11.20 13.80 -5.24
CA ALA A 183 10.32 13.13 -6.19
C ALA A 183 9.26 12.23 -5.54
N TRP A 184 9.48 11.83 -4.27
CA TRP A 184 8.62 10.90 -3.57
C TRP A 184 8.20 11.40 -2.20
N TRP A 185 6.94 11.14 -1.84
CA TRP A 185 6.48 11.13 -0.47
C TRP A 185 6.79 9.79 0.18
N ARG A 186 7.29 9.84 1.41
CA ARG A 186 7.29 8.74 2.36
C ARG A 186 6.63 9.23 3.62
N ALA A 187 5.49 8.63 3.97
CA ALA A 187 4.74 9.00 5.16
C ALA A 187 4.48 7.77 6.03
N GLU A 188 4.61 7.97 7.34
CA GLU A 188 4.29 6.98 8.35
C GLU A 188 3.16 7.51 9.20
N LEU A 189 2.13 6.68 9.34
CA LEU A 189 1.01 6.94 10.22
C LEU A 189 0.87 5.75 11.19
N SER A 190 0.37 6.00 12.39
CA SER A 190 0.14 4.94 13.36
C SER A 190 -1.27 5.03 13.94
N ARG A 191 -1.88 3.89 14.21
CA ARG A 191 -3.08 3.84 15.04
C ARG A 191 -2.67 3.71 16.50
N PRO A 192 -3.18 4.54 17.42
CA PRO A 192 -2.94 4.36 18.85
C PRO A 192 -3.31 2.93 19.28
N GLY A 193 -2.50 2.35 20.15
CA GLY A 193 -2.86 1.09 20.81
C GLY A 193 -4.07 1.27 21.72
N GLU A 194 -4.82 0.20 21.96
CA GLU A 194 -5.84 0.22 22.99
C GLU A 194 -5.18 0.53 24.35
N GLY A 195 -5.57 1.63 24.97
CA GLY A 195 -5.12 1.95 26.33
C GLY A 195 -5.51 0.82 27.29
N PRO A 196 -4.85 0.71 28.46
CA PRO A 196 -5.25 -0.28 29.45
C PRO A 196 -6.74 -0.06 29.75
N THR A 197 -7.54 -1.10 29.48
CA THR A 197 -8.95 -1.11 29.86
C THR A 197 -9.01 -0.91 31.37
N SER A 198 -9.42 0.29 31.81
CA SER A 198 -9.80 0.49 33.20
C SER A 198 -11.02 -0.41 33.45
N SER A 199 -10.78 -1.59 34.00
CA SER A 199 -11.86 -2.39 34.55
C SER A 199 -12.41 -1.64 35.77
N PRO A 200 -13.75 -1.55 35.89
CA PRO A 200 -14.43 -0.93 37.02
C PRO A 200 -14.22 -1.68 38.32
#